data_9c7ca16db4186d91a257c96c8d4544ae
#
_entry.id   9c7ca16db4186d91a257c96c8d4544ae
#
_cell.length_a   1.000
_cell.length_b   1.000
_cell.length_c   1.000
_cell.angle_alpha   90.00
_cell.angle_beta   90.00
_cell.angle_gamma   90.00
#
_symmetry.space_group_name_H-M   'P 1'
#
loop_
_entity.id
_entity.type
_entity.pdbx_description
1 polymer ?
#
loop_
_entity_poly.entity_id
_entity_poly.type
_entity_poly.pdbx_seq_one_letter_code
_entity_poly.pdbx_strand_id
1 'polypeptide(L)'
;MLVSSLSETSNSIYFQEKFLAFLEQHLRYIKSYGLDTVNISETNAYKHEGNFYGIMEELNIPNYLHYVCMRVNGLLNSNQYTGESTIIYIPKFELIEQLKNQYLTSIK
;
A
#
# COMPACT_ATOMS: atom_id res chain seq x y z
N MET A 1 -9.74 19.29 -16.65
CA MET A 1 -9.72 20.09 -15.41
C MET A 1 -10.48 19.42 -14.29
N LEU A 2 -11.80 19.29 -14.45
CA LEU A 2 -12.61 18.67 -13.42
C LEU A 2 -12.24 17.20 -13.19
N VAL A 3 -11.96 16.48 -14.26
CA VAL A 3 -11.58 15.08 -14.17
C VAL A 3 -10.27 14.94 -13.39
N SER A 4 -9.32 15.81 -13.66
CA SER A 4 -8.03 15.80 -12.96
C SER A 4 -8.22 16.09 -11.48
N SER A 5 -9.04 17.10 -11.16
CA SER A 5 -9.33 17.46 -9.77
C SER A 5 -10.03 16.32 -9.04
N LEU A 6 -10.99 15.67 -9.69
CA LEU A 6 -11.71 14.55 -9.10
C LEU A 6 -10.77 13.39 -8.85
N SER A 7 -9.84 13.12 -9.77
CA SER A 7 -8.86 12.06 -9.61
C SER A 7 -7.95 12.33 -8.41
N GLU A 8 -7.47 13.55 -8.26
CA GLU A 8 -6.64 13.95 -7.13
C GLU A 8 -7.41 13.81 -5.82
N THR A 9 -8.65 14.28 -5.79
CA THR A 9 -9.50 14.17 -4.60
C THR A 9 -9.75 12.70 -4.25
N SER A 10 -10.01 11.87 -5.25
CA SER A 10 -10.24 10.45 -5.05
C SER A 10 -9.00 9.77 -4.46
N ASN A 11 -7.80 10.13 -4.95
CA ASN A 11 -6.56 9.53 -4.45
C ASN A 11 -6.18 10.06 -3.07
N SER A 12 -6.58 11.28 -2.73
CA SER A 12 -6.24 11.85 -1.43
C SER A 12 -6.87 11.10 -0.27
N ILE A 13 -7.94 10.32 -0.51
CA ILE A 13 -8.57 9.54 0.54
C ILE A 13 -7.61 8.52 1.13
N TYR A 14 -6.63 8.06 0.35
CA TYR A 14 -5.64 7.09 0.82
C TYR A 14 -4.72 7.64 1.91
N PHE A 15 -4.77 8.95 2.16
CA PHE A 15 -3.98 9.58 3.22
C PHE A 15 -4.84 9.98 4.41
N GLN A 16 -6.15 9.74 4.35
CA GLN A 16 -7.04 10.07 5.46
C GLN A 16 -6.98 8.99 6.53
N GLU A 17 -6.84 9.43 7.76
CA GLU A 17 -6.71 8.54 8.91
C GLU A 17 -7.85 7.53 9.02
N LYS A 18 -9.08 7.99 8.80
CA LYS A 18 -10.24 7.11 8.90
C LYS A 18 -10.25 6.03 7.82
N PHE A 19 -9.82 6.38 6.62
CA PHE A 19 -9.73 5.38 5.56
C PHE A 19 -8.62 4.38 5.84
N LEU A 20 -7.48 4.86 6.35
CA LEU A 20 -6.39 3.96 6.71
C LEU A 20 -6.81 3.00 7.81
N ALA A 21 -7.61 3.47 8.78
CA ALA A 21 -8.17 2.60 9.81
C ALA A 21 -9.12 1.57 9.21
N PHE A 22 -9.91 1.96 8.21
CA PHE A 22 -10.78 1.05 7.50
C PHE A 22 -9.97 -0.05 6.80
N LEU A 23 -8.87 0.33 6.15
CA LEU A 23 -7.98 -0.65 5.52
C LEU A 23 -7.37 -1.59 6.54
N GLU A 24 -6.98 -1.06 7.72
CA GLU A 24 -6.44 -1.88 8.80
C GLU A 24 -7.44 -2.95 9.25
N GLN A 25 -8.71 -2.58 9.37
CA GLN A 25 -9.75 -3.52 9.75
C GLN A 25 -9.93 -4.63 8.72
N HIS A 26 -9.58 -4.37 7.47
CA HIS A 26 -9.73 -5.32 6.38
C HIS A 26 -8.42 -5.98 5.97
N LEU A 27 -7.36 -5.76 6.75
CA LEU A 27 -6.03 -6.22 6.37
C LEU A 27 -5.98 -7.74 6.18
N ARG A 28 -6.62 -8.49 7.08
CA ARG A 28 -6.68 -9.94 6.95
C ARG A 28 -7.37 -10.36 5.66
N TYR A 29 -8.46 -9.67 5.33
CA TYR A 29 -9.19 -9.94 4.10
C TYR A 29 -8.33 -9.63 2.88
N ILE A 30 -7.62 -8.50 2.91
CA ILE A 30 -6.73 -8.12 1.81
C ILE A 30 -5.68 -9.21 1.58
N LYS A 31 -5.09 -9.71 2.65
CA LYS A 31 -4.09 -10.77 2.56
C LYS A 31 -4.68 -12.07 2.04
N SER A 32 -5.89 -12.42 2.46
CA SER A 32 -6.53 -13.68 2.08
C SER A 32 -7.05 -13.65 0.65
N TYR A 33 -7.35 -12.48 0.11
CA TYR A 33 -7.80 -12.33 -1.28
C TYR A 33 -6.71 -12.75 -2.26
N GLY A 34 -5.47 -12.59 -1.86
CA GLY A 34 -4.33 -12.95 -2.68
C GLY A 34 -3.42 -11.76 -2.88
N LEU A 35 -2.14 -12.03 -2.78
CA LEU A 35 -1.11 -11.01 -2.93
C LEU A 35 -0.24 -11.36 -4.12
N ASP A 36 0.14 -10.33 -4.88
CA ASP A 36 1.20 -10.47 -5.87
C ASP A 36 2.54 -10.41 -5.15
N THR A 37 3.56 -11.01 -5.73
CA THR A 37 4.91 -10.94 -5.16
C THR A 37 5.86 -10.35 -6.18
N VAL A 38 6.84 -9.60 -5.66
CA VAL A 38 7.93 -9.07 -6.44
C VAL A 38 9.22 -9.48 -5.77
N ASN A 39 10.15 -10.03 -6.53
CA ASN A 39 11.46 -10.39 -6.00
C ASN A 39 12.43 -9.25 -6.28
N ILE A 40 13.17 -8.84 -5.24
CA ILE A 40 14.22 -7.84 -5.40
C ILE A 40 15.56 -8.52 -5.08
N SER A 41 16.66 -7.95 -5.58
CA SER A 41 17.98 -8.49 -5.31
C SER A 41 18.36 -8.27 -3.86
N GLU A 42 19.26 -9.10 -3.35
CA GLU A 42 19.79 -8.92 -1.99
C GLU A 42 20.44 -7.55 -1.84
N THR A 43 21.13 -7.09 -2.88
CA THR A 43 21.77 -5.78 -2.87
C THR A 43 20.76 -4.66 -2.73
N ASN A 44 19.63 -4.75 -3.47
CA ASN A 44 18.58 -3.75 -3.36
C ASN A 44 17.88 -3.81 -2.01
N ALA A 45 17.67 -5.01 -1.48
CA ALA A 45 17.07 -5.16 -0.16
C ALA A 45 17.94 -4.47 0.89
N TYR A 46 19.24 -4.75 0.88
CA TYR A 46 20.16 -4.16 1.82
C TYR A 46 20.25 -2.64 1.67
N LYS A 47 20.26 -2.16 0.43
CA LYS A 47 20.30 -0.73 0.12
C LYS A 47 19.16 0.03 0.78
N HIS A 48 18.00 -0.61 0.90
CA HIS A 48 16.79 0.03 1.44
C HIS A 48 16.53 -0.37 2.90
N GLU A 49 17.53 -0.83 3.61
CA GLU A 49 17.38 -1.11 5.04
C GLU A 49 16.84 0.14 5.75
N GLY A 50 15.79 -0.05 6.53
CA GLY A 50 15.15 1.06 7.24
C GLY A 50 14.32 1.98 6.36
N ASN A 51 14.08 1.62 5.10
CA ASN A 51 13.38 2.49 4.15
C ASN A 51 12.52 1.68 3.19
N PHE A 52 11.43 1.11 3.71
CA PHE A 52 10.53 0.31 2.88
C PHE A 52 9.91 1.13 1.76
N TYR A 53 9.55 2.39 2.03
CA TYR A 53 8.95 3.25 1.01
C TYR A 53 9.89 3.50 -0.16
N GLY A 54 11.21 3.46 0.07
CA GLY A 54 12.17 3.57 -1.01
C GLY A 54 12.05 2.41 -2.00
N ILE A 55 11.74 1.21 -1.50
CA ILE A 55 11.47 0.06 -2.37
C ILE A 55 10.23 0.32 -3.20
N MET A 56 9.18 0.86 -2.58
CA MET A 56 7.94 1.16 -3.26
C MET A 56 8.17 2.15 -4.41
N GLU A 57 8.97 3.16 -4.17
CA GLU A 57 9.31 4.14 -5.19
C GLU A 57 10.07 3.48 -6.35
N GLU A 58 11.03 2.64 -6.03
CA GLU A 58 11.82 1.92 -7.05
C GLU A 58 10.94 1.01 -7.90
N LEU A 59 9.93 0.39 -7.30
CA LEU A 59 9.00 -0.48 -8.00
C LEU A 59 7.90 0.29 -8.72
N ASN A 60 7.94 1.62 -8.66
CA ASN A 60 6.94 2.49 -9.28
C ASN A 60 5.52 2.26 -8.73
N ILE A 61 5.43 1.92 -7.46
CA ILE A 61 4.14 1.81 -6.79
C ILE A 61 3.66 3.22 -6.47
N PRO A 62 2.43 3.58 -6.85
CA PRO A 62 1.93 4.93 -6.56
C PRO A 62 2.01 5.25 -5.06
N ASN A 63 2.36 6.50 -4.76
CA ASN A 63 2.61 6.94 -3.39
C ASN A 63 1.43 6.66 -2.46
N TYR A 64 0.20 6.84 -2.96
CA TYR A 64 -0.99 6.65 -2.13
C TYR A 64 -1.26 5.20 -1.75
N LEU A 65 -0.55 4.25 -2.35
CA LEU A 65 -0.68 2.83 -2.01
C LEU A 65 0.45 2.33 -1.11
N HIS A 66 1.44 3.18 -0.80
CA HIS A 66 2.60 2.75 -0.02
C HIS A 66 2.23 2.22 1.36
N TYR A 67 1.28 2.87 2.03
CA TYR A 67 0.87 2.46 3.36
C TYR A 67 0.31 1.05 3.38
N VAL A 68 -0.66 0.77 2.49
CA VAL A 68 -1.29 -0.55 2.49
C VAL A 68 -0.28 -1.63 2.05
N CYS A 69 0.61 -1.31 1.12
CA CYS A 69 1.66 -2.25 0.74
C CYS A 69 2.56 -2.57 1.93
N MET A 70 2.95 -1.55 2.67
CA MET A 70 3.77 -1.73 3.87
C MET A 70 3.07 -2.64 4.88
N ARG A 71 1.78 -2.42 5.11
CA ARG A 71 1.05 -3.19 6.09
C ARG A 71 0.87 -4.65 5.68
N VAL A 72 0.67 -4.95 4.40
CA VAL A 72 0.56 -6.35 3.97
C VAL A 72 1.89 -7.08 4.08
N ASN A 73 3.00 -6.36 4.17
CA ASN A 73 4.30 -6.96 4.42
C ASN A 73 4.62 -7.08 5.90
N GLY A 74 3.66 -6.78 6.78
CA GLY A 74 3.82 -6.96 8.21
C GLY A 74 4.57 -5.86 8.93
N LEU A 75 4.77 -4.72 8.28
CA LEU A 75 5.51 -3.61 8.86
C LEU A 75 4.54 -2.57 9.41
N LEU A 76 4.89 -1.97 10.55
CA LEU A 76 4.12 -0.89 11.15
C LEU A 76 4.57 0.48 10.64
N ASN A 77 5.82 0.58 10.23
CA ASN A 77 6.34 1.80 9.62
C ASN A 77 7.50 1.43 8.69
N SER A 78 7.87 2.38 7.84
CA SER A 78 8.88 2.17 6.81
C SER A 78 10.26 1.83 7.40
N ASN A 79 10.55 2.33 8.59
CA ASN A 79 11.86 2.13 9.23
C ASN A 79 12.06 0.70 9.72
N GLN A 80 11.00 -0.08 9.83
CA GLN A 80 11.09 -1.44 10.35
C GLN A 80 11.62 -2.45 9.33
N TYR A 81 11.76 -2.04 8.07
CA TYR A 81 12.30 -2.94 7.05
C TYR A 81 13.77 -3.21 7.35
N THR A 82 14.12 -4.50 7.53
CA THR A 82 15.45 -4.89 7.96
C THR A 82 16.46 -5.02 6.83
N GLY A 83 16.00 -5.01 5.58
CA GLY A 83 16.90 -5.21 4.44
C GLY A 83 17.15 -6.69 4.13
N GLU A 84 16.51 -7.60 4.85
CA GLU A 84 16.74 -9.03 4.66
C GLU A 84 15.73 -9.67 3.69
N SER A 85 14.49 -9.20 3.70
CA SER A 85 13.46 -9.79 2.87
C SER A 85 13.63 -9.39 1.41
N THR A 86 13.72 -10.38 0.53
CA THR A 86 13.82 -10.14 -0.92
C THR A 86 12.51 -10.38 -1.63
N ILE A 87 11.50 -10.87 -0.92
CA ILE A 87 10.16 -11.08 -1.47
C ILE A 87 9.25 -9.99 -0.90
N ILE A 88 8.71 -9.16 -1.80
CA ILE A 88 7.84 -8.05 -1.41
C ILE A 88 6.43 -8.37 -1.86
N TYR A 89 5.47 -8.29 -0.94
CA TYR A 89 4.06 -8.59 -1.22
C TYR A 89 3.33 -7.32 -1.61
N ILE A 90 2.52 -7.41 -2.66
CA ILE A 90 1.76 -6.27 -3.18
C ILE A 90 0.28 -6.69 -3.20
N PRO A 91 -0.62 -5.91 -2.61
CA PRO A 91 -2.04 -6.26 -2.64
C PRO A 91 -2.61 -6.11 -4.04
N LYS A 92 -3.69 -6.83 -4.32
CA LYS A 92 -4.42 -6.67 -5.58
C LYS A 92 -5.05 -5.29 -5.60
N PHE A 93 -4.65 -4.46 -6.54
CA PHE A 93 -5.10 -3.07 -6.56
C PHE A 93 -6.60 -2.95 -6.81
N GLU A 94 -7.18 -3.84 -7.60
CA GLU A 94 -8.62 -3.82 -7.82
C GLU A 94 -9.39 -4.08 -6.52
N LEU A 95 -8.84 -4.88 -5.61
CA LEU A 95 -9.45 -5.08 -4.31
C LEU A 95 -9.41 -3.81 -3.48
N ILE A 96 -8.27 -3.10 -3.51
CA ILE A 96 -8.13 -1.85 -2.77
C ILE A 96 -9.14 -0.83 -3.30
N GLU A 97 -9.33 -0.76 -4.63
CA GLU A 97 -10.32 0.11 -5.23
C GLU A 97 -11.74 -0.24 -4.78
N GLN A 98 -12.06 -1.53 -4.70
CA GLN A 98 -13.36 -1.97 -4.19
C GLN A 98 -13.59 -1.52 -2.76
N LEU A 99 -12.57 -1.67 -1.92
CA LEU A 99 -12.66 -1.25 -0.52
C LEU A 99 -12.83 0.27 -0.40
N LYS A 100 -12.13 1.02 -1.25
CA LYS A 100 -12.29 2.47 -1.29
C LYS A 100 -13.72 2.84 -1.62
N ASN A 101 -14.30 2.20 -2.63
CA ASN A 101 -15.68 2.47 -3.05
C ASN A 101 -16.68 2.10 -1.96
N GLN A 102 -16.47 0.99 -1.26
CA GLN A 102 -17.28 0.60 -0.12
C GLN A 102 -17.24 1.66 0.98
N TYR A 103 -16.03 2.14 1.27
CA TYR A 103 -15.84 3.15 2.31
C TYR A 103 -16.58 4.44 1.94
N LEU A 104 -16.40 4.89 0.70
CA LEU A 104 -17.05 6.12 0.24
C LEU A 104 -18.58 6.01 0.28
N THR A 105 -19.11 4.83 -0.01
CA THR A 105 -20.55 4.61 0.05
C THR A 105 -21.06 4.63 1.49
N SER A 106 -20.28 4.05 2.41
CA SER A 106 -20.73 3.91 3.80
C SER A 106 -20.74 5.20 4.59
N ILE A 107 -19.96 6.20 4.16
CA ILE A 107 -19.87 7.47 4.88
C ILE A 107 -20.88 8.52 4.41
N LYS A 108 -21.77 8.17 3.48
CA LYS A 108 -22.81 9.10 2.99
C LYS A 108 -23.97 9.26 3.95
#